data_34029eb9c6be7604efbf76c6c0d8f1cc
#
_entry.id   34029eb9c6be7604efbf76c6c0d8f1cc
#
_cell.length_a   1.000
_cell.length_b   1.000
_cell.length_c   1.000
_cell.angle_alpha   90.00
_cell.angle_beta   90.00
_cell.angle_gamma   90.00
#
_symmetry.space_group_name_H-M   'P 1'
#
loop_
_entity.id
_entity.type
_entity.pdbx_description
1 polymer ?
#
loop_
_entity_poly.entity_id
_entity_poly.type
_entity_poly.pdbx_seq_one_letter_code
_entity_poly.pdbx_strand_id
1 'polypeptide(L)'
;VNNQLRWKVIDGLQLVGQAVIRKYDQDENVTNKKIINYDWDNNEVREKRTPNSAERRYQKTLSKNFTLYADYKKNFNDRHDLSVMVGTSHESENYDRFTAKRINFDQQENMSLQLGSAQDQNAWSEGNQWTINSFFSRVNYTFANKYVIEGTIRADGSSRFDPDHRWGWFPGVNVAWRVGEEGFMKRLGWFEDLKVRASYGEMGNQSGIGLYDYIQLISLSNDYYPFGTGVKGQMATSGNIISTSRTWETIQTTNVGFDFSTLNNRLYGSFDYFWKENKNMLIPKTYPSMLGADAPSTNSGHLSIHGWEISLGWRDQIKDFSYSVRFNISDAKNKVVDRVGSNLIQLGNNETPTGYPLNSYFGYEFDGIIQNEQELEAYKSRFSEGGIPGDLSVGDAMYKDLDGDGKLSVLGDGKEGS
;
A
#
# COMPACT_ATOMS: atom_id res chain seq x y z
N VAL A 1 16.49 18.23 10.80
CA VAL A 1 17.54 18.08 11.82
C VAL A 1 17.49 16.65 12.34
N ASN A 2 18.63 15.98 12.42
CA ASN A 2 18.78 14.65 12.99
C ASN A 2 19.90 14.71 14.03
N ASN A 3 19.57 14.51 15.30
CA ASN A 3 20.51 14.50 16.40
C ASN A 3 20.47 13.14 17.09
N GLN A 4 21.64 12.61 17.42
CA GLN A 4 21.78 11.37 18.16
C GLN A 4 22.76 11.58 19.31
N LEU A 5 22.35 11.20 20.51
CA LEU A 5 23.17 11.13 21.69
C LEU A 5 23.38 9.66 22.07
N ARG A 6 24.62 9.28 22.29
CA ARG A 6 24.99 7.95 22.79
C ARG A 6 25.75 8.11 24.10
N TRP A 7 25.27 7.43 25.10
CA TRP A 7 25.92 7.43 26.41
C TRP A 7 26.27 6.00 26.80
N LYS A 8 27.58 5.75 26.94
CA LYS A 8 28.11 4.48 27.46
C LYS A 8 28.03 4.53 28.98
N VAL A 9 27.06 3.79 29.56
CA VAL A 9 26.77 3.80 30.99
C VAL A 9 27.77 2.93 31.76
N ILE A 10 27.95 1.70 31.26
CA ILE A 10 28.93 0.70 31.73
C ILE A 10 29.41 -0.09 30.51
N ASP A 11 30.40 -0.96 30.70
CA ASP A 11 30.84 -1.85 29.64
C ASP A 11 29.69 -2.74 29.16
N GLY A 12 29.48 -2.72 27.84
CA GLY A 12 28.39 -3.43 27.18
C GLY A 12 27.05 -2.70 27.16
N LEU A 13 26.79 -1.71 28.01
CA LEU A 13 25.50 -0.99 28.07
C LEU A 13 25.60 0.43 27.52
N GLN A 14 24.81 0.71 26.52
CA GLN A 14 24.64 2.05 25.94
C GLN A 14 23.17 2.50 26.02
N LEU A 15 22.97 3.77 26.36
CA LEU A 15 21.71 4.46 26.15
C LEU A 15 21.81 5.34 24.91
N VAL A 16 20.83 5.25 24.03
CA VAL A 16 20.80 6.01 22.78
C VAL A 16 19.51 6.80 22.70
N GLY A 17 19.64 8.12 22.61
CA GLY A 17 18.52 9.02 22.31
C GLY A 17 18.68 9.60 20.90
N GLN A 18 17.64 9.53 20.10
CA GLN A 18 17.58 10.09 18.77
C GLN A 18 16.39 11.02 18.62
N ALA A 19 16.62 12.19 18.03
CA ALA A 19 15.58 13.15 17.70
C ALA A 19 15.71 13.54 16.22
N VAL A 20 14.67 13.25 15.45
CA VAL A 20 14.56 13.64 14.05
C VAL A 20 13.40 14.61 13.90
N ILE A 21 13.71 15.82 13.43
CA ILE A 21 12.68 16.84 13.14
C ILE A 21 12.83 17.24 11.69
N ARG A 22 11.74 17.06 10.93
CA ARG A 22 11.63 17.47 9.53
C ARG A 22 10.55 18.53 9.43
N LYS A 23 10.90 19.62 8.78
CA LYS A 23 9.96 20.67 8.43
C LYS A 23 9.96 20.78 6.92
N TYR A 24 8.78 20.73 6.34
CA TYR A 24 8.55 20.97 4.93
C TYR A 24 7.58 22.12 4.79
N ASP A 25 7.98 23.16 4.11
CA ASP A 25 7.15 24.32 3.78
C ASP A 25 7.04 24.39 2.26
N GLN A 26 5.84 24.60 1.77
CA GLN A 26 5.56 24.79 0.35
C GLN A 26 4.69 26.04 0.16
N ASP A 27 5.14 26.93 -0.71
CA ASP A 27 4.35 28.08 -1.20
C ASP A 27 4.04 27.83 -2.68
N GLU A 28 2.77 27.80 -3.01
CA GLU A 28 2.28 27.46 -4.35
C GLU A 28 1.34 28.57 -4.84
N ASN A 29 1.59 29.04 -6.06
CA ASN A 29 0.70 29.94 -6.78
C ASN A 29 0.06 29.16 -7.93
N VAL A 30 -1.27 29.05 -7.91
CA VAL A 30 -2.05 28.39 -8.95
C VAL A 30 -2.90 29.42 -9.66
N THR A 31 -2.73 29.53 -10.97
CA THR A 31 -3.54 30.42 -11.81
C THR A 31 -4.29 29.62 -12.86
N ASN A 32 -5.58 29.84 -12.97
CA ASN A 32 -6.45 29.26 -13.98
C ASN A 32 -6.92 30.37 -14.92
N LYS A 33 -6.25 30.47 -16.06
CA LYS A 33 -6.65 31.42 -17.11
C LYS A 33 -7.88 30.90 -17.82
N LYS A 34 -8.79 31.82 -18.19
CA LYS A 34 -9.91 31.56 -19.07
C LYS A 34 -9.38 31.17 -20.45
N ILE A 35 -9.95 30.13 -21.05
CA ILE A 35 -9.59 29.64 -22.37
C ILE A 35 -10.83 29.80 -23.26
N ILE A 36 -10.67 30.47 -24.38
CA ILE A 36 -11.69 30.59 -25.40
C ILE A 36 -11.33 29.69 -26.56
N ASN A 37 -12.25 28.82 -26.94
CA ASN A 37 -12.11 27.98 -28.13
C ASN A 37 -12.86 28.62 -29.29
N TYR A 38 -12.24 28.65 -30.45
CA TYR A 38 -12.78 29.18 -31.69
C TYR A 38 -13.05 28.06 -32.68
N ASP A 39 -14.04 28.24 -33.56
CA ASP A 39 -14.26 27.37 -34.74
C ASP A 39 -13.37 27.79 -35.90
N TRP A 40 -13.55 27.14 -37.08
CA TRP A 40 -12.82 27.46 -38.30
C TRP A 40 -13.07 28.87 -38.84
N ASP A 41 -14.22 29.46 -38.51
CA ASP A 41 -14.64 30.80 -38.92
C ASP A 41 -14.29 31.89 -37.90
N ASN A 42 -13.46 31.54 -36.88
CA ASN A 42 -13.08 32.38 -35.74
C ASN A 42 -14.25 32.84 -34.88
N ASN A 43 -15.34 32.09 -34.82
CA ASN A 43 -16.41 32.38 -33.86
C ASN A 43 -16.08 31.68 -32.53
N GLU A 44 -16.37 32.35 -31.42
CA GLU A 44 -16.24 31.75 -30.09
C GLU A 44 -17.27 30.61 -29.91
N VAL A 45 -16.80 29.39 -29.74
CA VAL A 45 -17.65 28.20 -29.59
C VAL A 45 -17.85 27.83 -28.12
N ARG A 46 -16.79 27.95 -27.31
CA ARG A 46 -16.82 27.51 -25.91
C ARG A 46 -15.76 28.22 -25.07
N GLU A 47 -16.18 28.69 -23.90
CA GLU A 47 -15.28 29.10 -22.83
C GLU A 47 -14.99 27.90 -21.88
N LYS A 48 -13.75 27.76 -21.46
CA LYS A 48 -13.32 26.84 -20.40
C LYS A 48 -12.62 27.60 -19.28
N ARG A 49 -12.68 27.07 -18.07
CA ARG A 49 -12.10 27.69 -16.86
C ARG A 49 -12.66 29.11 -16.59
N THR A 50 -13.98 29.21 -16.67
CA THR A 50 -14.74 30.42 -16.33
C THR A 50 -15.46 30.19 -15.01
N PRO A 51 -15.34 31.10 -14.03
CA PRO A 51 -14.46 32.28 -14.05
C PRO A 51 -12.97 31.88 -13.91
N ASN A 52 -12.10 32.76 -14.46
CA ASN A 52 -10.67 32.66 -14.20
C ASN A 52 -10.38 32.85 -12.71
N SER A 53 -9.29 32.26 -12.20
CA SER A 53 -8.98 32.24 -10.77
C SER A 53 -7.49 32.23 -10.48
N ALA A 54 -7.12 32.85 -9.37
CA ALA A 54 -5.78 32.68 -8.77
C ALA A 54 -5.91 32.23 -7.32
N GLU A 55 -5.06 31.31 -6.93
CA GLU A 55 -4.95 30.78 -5.58
C GLU A 55 -3.51 30.87 -5.11
N ARG A 56 -3.32 31.26 -3.86
CA ARG A 56 -2.06 31.11 -3.16
C ARG A 56 -2.26 30.14 -2.01
N ARG A 57 -1.46 29.08 -2.00
CA ARG A 57 -1.49 28.01 -1.01
C ARG A 57 -0.18 28.01 -0.26
N TYR A 58 -0.26 28.06 1.04
CA TYR A 58 0.89 27.83 1.91
C TYR A 58 0.62 26.61 2.76
N GLN A 59 1.47 25.61 2.64
CA GLN A 59 1.37 24.41 3.46
C GLN A 59 2.64 24.19 4.26
N LYS A 60 2.47 23.62 5.43
CA LYS A 60 3.53 23.27 6.36
C LYS A 60 3.29 21.88 6.89
N THR A 61 4.30 21.02 6.76
CA THR A 61 4.32 19.72 7.40
C THR A 61 5.47 19.67 8.40
N LEU A 62 5.16 19.31 9.64
CA LEU A 62 6.13 19.16 10.71
C LEU A 62 6.08 17.73 11.22
N SER A 63 7.09 16.93 10.84
CA SER A 63 7.26 15.55 11.30
C SER A 63 8.31 15.50 12.41
N LYS A 64 8.02 14.79 13.48
CA LYS A 64 8.90 14.58 14.64
C LYS A 64 8.99 13.10 14.93
N ASN A 65 10.19 12.61 15.16
CA ASN A 65 10.43 11.26 15.62
C ASN A 65 11.45 11.30 16.75
N PHE A 66 11.06 10.79 17.91
CA PHE A 66 11.91 10.64 19.09
C PHE A 66 12.03 9.16 19.42
N THR A 67 13.25 8.67 19.52
CA THR A 67 13.54 7.29 19.87
C THR A 67 14.50 7.25 21.03
N LEU A 68 14.20 6.44 22.03
CA LEU A 68 15.05 6.17 23.18
C LEU A 68 15.19 4.67 23.36
N TYR A 69 16.43 4.16 23.44
CA TYR A 69 16.64 2.74 23.70
C TYR A 69 17.92 2.47 24.48
N ALA A 70 17.91 1.37 25.22
CA ALA A 70 19.05 0.76 25.85
C ALA A 70 19.52 -0.43 24.99
N ASP A 71 20.81 -0.52 24.72
CA ASP A 71 21.46 -1.62 24.01
C ASP A 71 22.55 -2.21 24.92
N TYR A 72 22.40 -3.50 25.25
CA TYR A 72 23.35 -4.23 26.06
C TYR A 72 23.96 -5.35 25.25
N LYS A 73 25.30 -5.39 25.20
CA LYS A 73 26.07 -6.42 24.48
C LYS A 73 27.09 -7.03 25.41
N LYS A 74 27.15 -8.35 25.40
CA LYS A 74 28.15 -9.08 26.19
C LYS A 74 28.55 -10.38 25.51
N ASN A 75 29.86 -10.60 25.46
CA ASN A 75 30.45 -11.88 25.10
C ASN A 75 30.80 -12.65 26.38
N PHE A 76 30.48 -13.94 26.43
CA PHE A 76 30.81 -14.82 27.53
C PHE A 76 31.66 -15.98 26.98
N ASN A 77 32.85 -16.12 27.53
CA ASN A 77 33.78 -17.23 27.24
C ASN A 77 34.10 -17.39 25.73
N ASP A 78 34.12 -16.30 24.97
CA ASP A 78 34.37 -16.26 23.52
C ASP A 78 33.48 -17.19 22.65
N ARG A 79 32.39 -17.69 23.24
CA ARG A 79 31.44 -18.59 22.57
C ARG A 79 30.00 -18.11 22.59
N HIS A 80 29.67 -17.22 23.48
CA HIS A 80 28.30 -16.79 23.69
C HIS A 80 28.22 -15.27 23.50
N ASP A 81 27.68 -14.82 22.39
CA ASP A 81 27.42 -13.41 22.14
C ASP A 81 25.94 -13.11 22.40
N LEU A 82 25.66 -12.26 23.35
CA LEU A 82 24.32 -11.80 23.69
C LEU A 82 24.19 -10.31 23.41
N SER A 83 23.14 -9.93 22.67
CA SER A 83 22.73 -8.54 22.50
C SER A 83 21.26 -8.40 22.86
N VAL A 84 20.93 -7.46 23.74
CA VAL A 84 19.56 -7.17 24.17
C VAL A 84 19.32 -5.68 23.97
N MET A 85 18.23 -5.35 23.30
CA MET A 85 17.78 -3.98 23.09
C MET A 85 16.34 -3.83 23.56
N VAL A 86 16.06 -2.75 24.30
CA VAL A 86 14.70 -2.36 24.71
C VAL A 86 14.55 -0.87 24.50
N GLY A 87 13.45 -0.45 23.92
CA GLY A 87 13.27 0.96 23.62
C GLY A 87 11.82 1.37 23.38
N THR A 88 11.67 2.67 23.22
CA THR A 88 10.41 3.32 22.87
C THR A 88 10.63 4.36 21.79
N SER A 89 9.62 4.61 20.98
CA SER A 89 9.62 5.71 20.03
C SER A 89 8.29 6.43 20.00
N HIS A 90 8.35 7.72 19.72
CA HIS A 90 7.20 8.58 19.48
C HIS A 90 7.37 9.25 18.12
N GLU A 91 6.42 9.02 17.23
CA GLU A 91 6.36 9.65 15.92
C GLU A 91 5.09 10.48 15.83
N SER A 92 5.20 11.70 15.30
CA SER A 92 4.06 12.58 15.08
C SER A 92 4.26 13.42 13.84
N GLU A 93 3.16 13.71 13.15
CA GLU A 93 3.14 14.61 12.02
C GLU A 93 1.95 15.56 12.13
N ASN A 94 2.24 16.85 11.95
CA ASN A 94 1.24 17.89 11.85
C ASN A 94 1.31 18.50 10.46
N TYR A 95 0.20 18.52 9.78
CA TYR A 95 -0.02 19.19 8.51
C TYR A 95 -0.98 20.36 8.71
N ASP A 96 -0.63 21.49 8.12
CA ASP A 96 -1.44 22.70 8.12
C ASP A 96 -1.33 23.36 6.74
N ARG A 97 -2.46 23.74 6.16
CA ARG A 97 -2.54 24.45 4.89
C ARG A 97 -3.51 25.63 4.98
N PHE A 98 -3.04 26.76 4.54
CA PHE A 98 -3.85 27.95 4.31
C PHE A 98 -3.95 28.21 2.81
N THR A 99 -5.15 28.50 2.33
CA THR A 99 -5.41 28.85 0.93
C THR A 99 -6.19 30.15 0.86
N ALA A 100 -5.71 31.08 0.03
CA ALA A 100 -6.44 32.27 -0.37
C ALA A 100 -6.73 32.19 -1.87
N LYS A 101 -7.97 32.51 -2.28
CA LYS A 101 -8.44 32.49 -3.66
C LYS A 101 -9.23 33.74 -4.03
N ARG A 102 -8.99 34.20 -5.23
CA ARG A 102 -9.86 35.18 -5.90
C ARG A 102 -10.21 34.73 -7.32
N ILE A 103 -11.33 35.18 -7.81
CA ILE A 103 -11.82 34.91 -9.17
C ILE A 103 -12.10 36.22 -9.88
N ASN A 104 -12.49 36.17 -11.15
CA ASN A 104 -12.87 37.31 -11.98
C ASN A 104 -11.74 38.35 -12.10
N PHE A 105 -10.66 37.95 -12.76
CA PHE A 105 -9.57 38.86 -13.12
C PHE A 105 -9.81 39.45 -14.50
N ASP A 106 -9.77 40.77 -14.61
CA ASP A 106 -9.92 41.51 -15.87
C ASP A 106 -8.73 41.24 -16.80
N GLN A 107 -7.51 41.13 -16.22
CA GLN A 107 -6.27 40.86 -16.96
C GLN A 107 -5.70 39.48 -16.58
N GLN A 108 -5.52 38.64 -17.57
CA GLN A 108 -5.00 37.30 -17.35
C GLN A 108 -3.45 37.20 -17.40
N GLU A 109 -2.79 38.26 -17.79
CA GLU A 109 -1.33 38.33 -17.83
C GLU A 109 -0.73 38.48 -16.42
N ASN A 110 -1.44 39.15 -15.52
CA ASN A 110 -1.04 39.35 -14.14
C ASN A 110 -2.20 39.01 -13.21
N MET A 111 -2.25 37.77 -12.75
CA MET A 111 -3.30 37.28 -11.86
C MET A 111 -2.82 37.28 -10.39
N SER A 112 -2.24 38.40 -9.95
CA SER A 112 -1.96 38.62 -8.52
C SER A 112 -3.26 38.70 -7.72
N LEU A 113 -3.33 38.06 -6.55
CA LEU A 113 -4.58 37.98 -5.75
C LEU A 113 -5.25 39.30 -5.51
N GLN A 114 -4.46 40.37 -5.30
CA GLN A 114 -5.00 41.72 -5.07
C GLN A 114 -5.77 42.33 -6.25
N LEU A 115 -5.54 41.80 -7.48
CA LEU A 115 -6.17 42.29 -8.70
C LEU A 115 -7.47 41.56 -9.06
N GLY A 116 -7.81 40.49 -8.36
CA GLY A 116 -9.07 39.78 -8.55
C GLY A 116 -10.24 40.52 -7.87
N SER A 117 -11.46 40.10 -8.21
CA SER A 117 -12.69 40.67 -7.63
C SER A 117 -12.66 40.65 -6.11
N ALA A 118 -12.91 41.79 -5.49
CA ALA A 118 -12.99 41.92 -4.05
C ALA A 118 -14.25 41.27 -3.45
N GLN A 119 -15.29 41.09 -4.25
CA GLN A 119 -16.56 40.47 -3.84
C GLN A 119 -16.44 38.92 -3.81
N ASP A 120 -15.54 38.37 -4.62
CA ASP A 120 -15.38 36.92 -4.81
C ASP A 120 -14.07 36.43 -4.18
N GLN A 121 -13.79 36.84 -2.97
CA GLN A 121 -12.61 36.41 -2.21
C GLN A 121 -12.97 35.29 -1.24
N ASN A 122 -12.17 34.25 -1.26
CA ASN A 122 -12.27 33.11 -0.35
C ASN A 122 -10.93 32.84 0.34
N ALA A 123 -11.01 32.51 1.61
CA ALA A 123 -9.86 32.03 2.35
C ALA A 123 -10.32 30.91 3.29
N TRP A 124 -9.53 29.83 3.35
CA TRP A 124 -9.80 28.71 4.25
C TRP A 124 -8.50 28.07 4.71
N SER A 125 -8.59 27.33 5.79
CA SER A 125 -7.49 26.51 6.29
C SER A 125 -7.97 25.08 6.52
N GLU A 126 -7.04 24.17 6.39
CA GLU A 126 -7.22 22.77 6.74
C GLU A 126 -5.98 22.27 7.47
N GLY A 127 -6.17 21.36 8.40
CA GLY A 127 -5.06 20.78 9.14
C GLY A 127 -5.42 19.41 9.65
N ASN A 128 -4.39 18.59 9.83
CA ASN A 128 -4.53 17.27 10.39
C ASN A 128 -3.26 16.86 11.13
N GLN A 129 -3.42 15.86 11.98
CA GLN A 129 -2.28 15.31 12.73
C GLN A 129 -2.48 13.82 13.01
N TRP A 130 -1.36 13.12 13.14
CA TRP A 130 -1.36 11.75 13.62
C TRP A 130 -0.13 11.50 14.50
N THR A 131 -0.24 10.47 15.33
CA THR A 131 0.84 10.04 16.20
C THR A 131 0.90 8.52 16.27
N ILE A 132 2.12 7.99 16.44
CA ILE A 132 2.37 6.59 16.79
C ILE A 132 3.28 6.57 18.01
N ASN A 133 2.89 5.81 19.02
CA ASN A 133 3.75 5.46 20.14
C ASN A 133 4.12 3.98 20.04
N SER A 134 5.38 3.68 20.25
CA SER A 134 5.88 2.33 20.07
C SER A 134 6.75 1.89 21.22
N PHE A 135 6.65 0.61 21.57
CA PHE A 135 7.59 -0.09 22.44
C PHE A 135 8.19 -1.25 21.68
N PHE A 136 9.48 -1.46 21.80
CA PHE A 136 10.15 -2.53 21.08
C PHE A 136 11.25 -3.18 21.90
N SER A 137 11.47 -4.46 21.63
CA SER A 137 12.57 -5.22 22.22
C SER A 137 13.15 -6.16 21.17
N ARG A 138 14.45 -6.43 21.30
CA ARG A 138 15.18 -7.39 20.49
C ARG A 138 16.19 -8.11 21.37
N VAL A 139 16.23 -9.43 21.23
CA VAL A 139 17.26 -10.29 21.81
C VAL A 139 17.93 -11.04 20.68
N ASN A 140 19.23 -10.91 20.57
CA ASN A 140 20.05 -11.66 19.61
C ASN A 140 21.06 -12.48 20.42
N TYR A 141 21.16 -13.77 20.10
CA TYR A 141 22.09 -14.67 20.72
C TYR A 141 22.81 -15.50 19.68
N THR A 142 24.13 -15.47 19.73
CA THR A 142 25.00 -16.27 18.85
C THR A 142 25.83 -17.24 19.69
N PHE A 143 25.76 -18.51 19.35
CA PHE A 143 26.55 -19.56 20.00
C PHE A 143 27.68 -20.04 19.08
N ALA A 144 28.91 -20.02 19.60
CA ALA A 144 30.13 -20.49 18.96
C ALA A 144 30.34 -19.94 17.54
N ASN A 145 29.79 -18.74 17.25
CA ASN A 145 29.78 -18.14 15.91
C ASN A 145 29.11 -18.99 14.81
N LYS A 146 28.32 -19.99 15.20
CA LYS A 146 27.67 -20.96 14.32
C LYS A 146 26.15 -20.85 14.31
N TYR A 147 25.56 -20.76 15.47
CA TYR A 147 24.10 -20.76 15.65
C TYR A 147 23.66 -19.40 16.12
N VAL A 148 22.76 -18.81 15.36
CA VAL A 148 22.21 -17.48 15.66
C VAL A 148 20.71 -17.61 15.84
N ILE A 149 20.20 -17.04 16.92
CA ILE A 149 18.76 -16.85 17.13
C ILE A 149 18.50 -15.39 17.51
N GLU A 150 17.52 -14.81 16.87
CA GLU A 150 17.04 -13.47 17.19
C GLU A 150 15.53 -13.48 17.40
N GLY A 151 15.08 -12.88 18.50
CA GLY A 151 13.67 -12.61 18.78
C GLY A 151 13.45 -11.12 18.83
N THR A 152 12.38 -10.65 18.20
CA THR A 152 11.93 -9.26 18.22
C THR A 152 10.46 -9.19 18.61
N ILE A 153 10.08 -8.15 19.31
CA ILE A 153 8.68 -7.79 19.55
C ILE A 153 8.52 -6.29 19.48
N ARG A 154 7.46 -5.85 18.83
CA ARG A 154 7.10 -4.43 18.73
C ARG A 154 5.62 -4.26 18.98
N ALA A 155 5.28 -3.28 19.81
CA ALA A 155 3.92 -2.84 20.04
C ALA A 155 3.79 -1.40 19.53
N ASP A 156 2.85 -1.16 18.61
CA ASP A 156 2.60 0.15 18.02
C ASP A 156 1.17 0.61 18.29
N GLY A 157 1.02 1.81 18.87
CA GLY A 157 -0.26 2.43 19.13
C GLY A 157 -0.45 3.67 18.26
N SER A 158 -1.42 3.63 17.32
CA SER A 158 -1.67 4.71 16.37
C SER A 158 -2.94 5.48 16.70
N SER A 159 -2.87 6.82 16.57
CA SER A 159 -4.02 7.71 16.72
C SER A 159 -5.05 7.61 15.59
N ARG A 160 -4.77 6.84 14.52
CA ARG A 160 -5.72 6.61 13.41
C ARG A 160 -6.85 5.66 13.81
N PHE A 161 -6.65 4.88 14.87
CA PHE A 161 -7.62 3.89 15.35
C PHE A 161 -8.35 4.38 16.60
N ASP A 162 -9.52 3.81 16.82
CA ASP A 162 -10.26 3.97 18.05
C ASP A 162 -9.39 3.60 19.28
N PRO A 163 -9.52 4.29 20.42
CA PRO A 163 -8.74 4.01 21.64
C PRO A 163 -8.65 2.54 22.02
N ASP A 164 -9.73 1.77 21.83
CA ASP A 164 -9.79 0.36 22.20
C ASP A 164 -9.11 -0.57 21.20
N HIS A 165 -8.84 -0.11 19.95
CA HIS A 165 -8.28 -0.92 18.86
C HIS A 165 -6.96 -0.38 18.31
N ARG A 166 -6.32 0.58 18.97
CA ARG A 166 -5.15 1.28 18.42
C ARG A 166 -3.82 0.55 18.56
N TRP A 167 -3.73 -0.45 19.45
CA TRP A 167 -2.47 -1.17 19.70
C TRP A 167 -2.39 -2.45 18.89
N GLY A 168 -1.32 -2.57 18.10
CA GLY A 168 -0.91 -3.78 17.38
C GLY A 168 0.37 -4.36 17.99
N TRP A 169 0.51 -5.70 17.98
CA TRP A 169 1.68 -6.43 18.44
C TRP A 169 2.29 -7.22 17.29
N PHE A 170 3.57 -7.02 17.06
CA PHE A 170 4.28 -7.53 15.90
C PHE A 170 5.53 -8.30 16.35
N PRO A 171 5.41 -9.62 16.60
CA PRO A 171 6.54 -10.47 16.93
C PRO A 171 7.35 -10.85 15.69
N GLY A 172 8.62 -11.20 15.91
CA GLY A 172 9.49 -11.76 14.89
C GLY A 172 10.53 -12.70 15.49
N VAL A 173 10.90 -13.72 14.74
CA VAL A 173 11.97 -14.66 15.10
C VAL A 173 12.81 -14.97 13.86
N ASN A 174 14.12 -14.97 14.04
CA ASN A 174 15.09 -15.34 13.03
C ASN A 174 16.03 -16.39 13.57
N VAL A 175 16.33 -17.40 12.80
CA VAL A 175 17.34 -18.41 13.12
C VAL A 175 18.30 -18.55 11.94
N ALA A 176 19.57 -18.73 12.24
CA ALA A 176 20.57 -19.02 11.23
C ALA A 176 21.60 -20.03 11.74
N TRP A 177 22.00 -20.93 10.86
CA TRP A 177 23.05 -21.89 11.09
C TRP A 177 24.14 -21.71 10.05
N ARG A 178 25.34 -21.36 10.52
CA ARG A 178 26.54 -21.24 9.69
C ARG A 178 27.15 -22.63 9.50
N VAL A 179 26.56 -23.38 8.58
CA VAL A 179 26.93 -24.76 8.27
C VAL A 179 28.41 -24.88 7.83
N GLY A 180 28.90 -23.84 7.10
CA GLY A 180 30.29 -23.71 6.68
C GLY A 180 31.30 -23.77 7.84
N GLU A 181 30.89 -23.36 9.05
CA GLU A 181 31.73 -23.38 10.25
C GLU A 181 31.78 -24.77 10.93
N GLU A 182 30.99 -25.75 10.47
CA GLU A 182 31.02 -27.08 11.03
C GLU A 182 32.22 -27.90 10.58
N GLY A 183 32.76 -28.72 11.49
CA GLY A 183 33.95 -29.51 11.23
C GLY A 183 33.81 -30.50 10.07
N PHE A 184 32.62 -31.01 9.82
CA PHE A 184 32.37 -31.88 8.67
C PHE A 184 32.37 -31.08 7.34
N MET A 185 31.83 -29.88 7.32
CA MET A 185 31.80 -29.02 6.12
C MET A 185 33.18 -28.49 5.77
N LYS A 186 33.95 -28.08 6.78
CA LYS A 186 35.36 -27.66 6.60
C LYS A 186 36.24 -28.77 6.03
N ARG A 187 35.96 -30.04 6.39
CA ARG A 187 36.71 -31.20 5.83
C ARG A 187 36.35 -31.49 4.38
N LEU A 188 35.11 -31.20 3.96
CA LEU A 188 34.68 -31.37 2.57
C LEU A 188 35.31 -30.30 1.66
N GLY A 189 35.58 -29.11 2.16
CA GLY A 189 36.23 -28.02 1.41
C GLY A 189 35.44 -27.50 0.21
N TRP A 190 34.12 -27.75 0.15
CA TRP A 190 33.29 -27.34 -0.98
C TRP A 190 32.84 -25.86 -0.90
N PHE A 191 32.68 -25.37 0.32
CA PHE A 191 32.20 -24.03 0.57
C PHE A 191 33.15 -23.30 1.53
N GLU A 192 33.48 -22.07 1.20
CA GLU A 192 34.12 -21.10 2.11
C GLU A 192 33.14 -20.54 3.12
N ASP A 193 31.89 -20.34 2.71
CA ASP A 193 30.78 -20.00 3.59
C ASP A 193 29.49 -20.69 3.11
N LEU A 194 28.75 -21.23 4.05
CA LEU A 194 27.42 -21.79 3.84
C LEU A 194 26.59 -21.49 5.08
N LYS A 195 25.53 -20.70 4.90
CA LYS A 195 24.61 -20.31 5.97
C LYS A 195 23.19 -20.63 5.56
N VAL A 196 22.48 -21.39 6.36
CA VAL A 196 21.04 -21.64 6.23
C VAL A 196 20.32 -20.73 7.21
N ARG A 197 19.20 -20.15 6.79
CA ARG A 197 18.40 -19.23 7.61
C ARG A 197 16.91 -19.47 7.44
N ALA A 198 16.18 -19.20 8.50
CA ALA A 198 14.73 -19.17 8.49
C ALA A 198 14.25 -18.01 9.36
N SER A 199 13.19 -17.37 8.93
CA SER A 199 12.59 -16.27 9.68
C SER A 199 11.08 -16.30 9.61
N TYR A 200 10.46 -15.79 10.67
CA TYR A 200 9.05 -15.43 10.74
C TYR A 200 8.94 -14.06 11.35
N GLY A 201 8.10 -13.20 10.78
CA GLY A 201 7.86 -11.88 11.33
C GLY A 201 6.50 -11.34 10.96
N GLU A 202 5.96 -10.54 11.86
CA GLU A 202 4.73 -9.79 11.65
C GLU A 202 5.01 -8.29 11.58
N MET A 203 4.25 -7.59 10.74
CA MET A 203 4.34 -6.16 10.54
C MET A 203 2.95 -5.56 10.42
N GLY A 204 2.72 -4.44 11.10
CA GLY A 204 1.47 -3.69 11.00
C GLY A 204 1.46 -2.73 9.81
N ASN A 205 0.33 -2.66 9.13
CA ASN A 205 0.07 -1.65 8.10
C ASN A 205 -1.20 -0.86 8.47
N GLN A 206 -1.13 0.47 8.37
CA GLN A 206 -2.23 1.39 8.62
C GLN A 206 -2.55 2.31 7.44
N SER A 207 -1.91 2.10 6.28
CA SER A 207 -2.00 3.03 5.14
C SER A 207 -3.40 3.14 4.54
N GLY A 208 -4.25 2.14 4.73
CA GLY A 208 -5.64 2.13 4.26
C GLY A 208 -6.65 2.86 5.16
N ILE A 209 -6.21 3.47 6.28
CA ILE A 209 -7.09 4.13 7.24
C ILE A 209 -6.85 5.64 7.23
N GLY A 210 -7.93 6.41 7.13
CA GLY A 210 -7.90 7.85 7.29
C GLY A 210 -7.58 8.28 8.72
N LEU A 211 -7.29 9.56 8.93
CA LEU A 211 -6.79 10.05 10.22
C LEU A 211 -7.86 10.09 11.32
N TYR A 212 -9.12 10.21 10.96
CA TYR A 212 -10.25 10.39 11.88
C TYR A 212 -11.44 9.49 11.55
N ASP A 213 -11.20 8.40 10.84
CA ASP A 213 -12.23 7.48 10.33
C ASP A 213 -13.08 6.79 11.40
N TYR A 214 -12.66 6.83 12.66
CA TYR A 214 -13.41 6.29 13.80
C TYR A 214 -14.29 7.36 14.49
N ILE A 215 -14.25 8.61 14.02
CA ILE A 215 -15.02 9.74 14.58
C ILE A 215 -16.13 10.11 13.61
N GLN A 216 -17.37 10.17 14.10
CA GLN A 216 -18.50 10.64 13.32
C GLN A 216 -18.40 12.15 13.11
N LEU A 217 -18.14 12.55 11.86
CA LEU A 217 -18.05 13.94 11.47
C LEU A 217 -19.41 14.47 11.00
N ILE A 218 -19.65 15.74 11.23
CA ILE A 218 -20.78 16.49 10.66
C ILE A 218 -20.23 17.36 9.53
N SER A 219 -20.74 17.15 8.32
CA SER A 219 -20.41 17.96 7.16
C SER A 219 -21.37 19.13 7.04
N LEU A 220 -20.83 20.34 6.98
CA LEU A 220 -21.59 21.53 6.67
C LEU A 220 -21.48 21.78 5.17
N SER A 221 -22.61 21.76 4.46
CA SER A 221 -22.67 22.11 3.06
C SER A 221 -23.53 23.37 2.87
N ASN A 222 -23.15 24.13 1.84
CA ASN A 222 -23.97 25.22 1.37
C ASN A 222 -24.98 24.77 0.30
N ASP A 223 -25.18 23.47 0.07
CA ASP A 223 -26.19 22.89 -0.82
C ASP A 223 -27.54 22.76 -0.10
N TYR A 224 -28.58 23.10 -0.67
CA TYR A 224 -29.58 24.00 -0.21
C TYR A 224 -30.98 23.48 -0.37
N TYR A 225 -31.65 23.33 0.72
CA TYR A 225 -33.11 23.40 0.68
C TYR A 225 -33.53 24.83 0.92
N PRO A 226 -34.25 25.51 -0.01
CA PRO A 226 -34.77 26.85 0.25
C PRO A 226 -35.90 26.77 1.29
N PHE A 227 -35.67 27.29 2.46
CA PHE A 227 -36.70 27.46 3.47
C PHE A 227 -37.41 28.81 3.26
N GLY A 228 -38.74 28.80 3.18
CA GLY A 228 -39.56 30.01 3.17
C GLY A 228 -39.30 30.93 1.98
N THR A 229 -38.69 32.07 2.21
CA THR A 229 -38.48 33.15 1.22
C THR A 229 -37.38 32.88 0.18
N GLY A 230 -36.95 31.65 -0.02
CA GLY A 230 -35.91 31.30 -1.00
C GLY A 230 -34.48 31.60 -0.58
N VAL A 231 -34.26 31.95 0.68
CA VAL A 231 -32.91 32.13 1.23
C VAL A 231 -32.30 30.73 1.49
N LYS A 232 -31.18 30.49 0.86
CA LYS A 232 -30.43 29.25 1.00
C LYS A 232 -29.74 29.20 2.37
N GLY A 233 -30.09 28.22 3.20
CA GLY A 233 -29.48 28.00 4.51
C GLY A 233 -28.32 27.01 4.48
N GLN A 234 -27.44 27.10 5.45
CA GLN A 234 -26.41 26.05 5.67
C GLN A 234 -27.10 24.77 6.14
N MET A 235 -26.75 23.64 5.53
CA MET A 235 -27.26 22.34 5.91
C MET A 235 -26.13 21.54 6.61
N ALA A 236 -26.47 20.97 7.74
CA ALA A 236 -25.61 20.01 8.42
C ALA A 236 -26.05 18.59 8.05
N THR A 237 -25.14 17.81 7.51
CA THR A 237 -25.38 16.39 7.20
C THR A 237 -24.46 15.50 8.03
N SER A 238 -24.97 14.37 8.46
CA SER A 238 -24.14 13.30 9.00
C SER A 238 -23.17 12.82 7.93
N GLY A 239 -21.90 12.70 8.25
CA GLY A 239 -20.89 12.08 7.39
C GLY A 239 -21.16 10.59 7.18
N ASN A 240 -20.23 9.92 6.51
CA ASN A 240 -20.28 8.48 6.24
C ASN A 240 -20.41 7.64 7.52
N ILE A 241 -20.90 6.41 7.36
CA ILE A 241 -20.97 5.44 8.48
C ILE A 241 -19.55 5.14 8.94
N ILE A 242 -19.31 5.25 10.24
CA ILE A 242 -18.02 4.96 10.84
C ILE A 242 -17.92 3.50 11.30
N SER A 243 -16.70 3.01 11.46
CA SER A 243 -16.40 1.74 12.14
C SER A 243 -15.36 1.97 13.22
N THR A 244 -15.72 1.69 14.47
CA THR A 244 -14.82 1.77 15.62
C THR A 244 -13.99 0.50 15.82
N SER A 245 -14.35 -0.61 15.15
CA SER A 245 -13.66 -1.91 15.26
C SER A 245 -12.45 -2.07 14.33
N ARG A 246 -12.14 -1.05 13.50
CA ARG A 246 -10.98 -1.10 12.61
C ARG A 246 -9.68 -1.08 13.39
N THR A 247 -8.76 -1.95 12.98
CA THR A 247 -7.42 -2.10 13.57
C THR A 247 -6.37 -2.30 12.49
N TRP A 248 -5.14 -2.57 12.89
CA TRP A 248 -4.02 -2.81 12.01
C TRP A 248 -4.25 -3.96 11.04
N GLU A 249 -3.89 -3.77 9.79
CA GLU A 249 -3.64 -4.90 8.89
C GLU A 249 -2.35 -5.58 9.34
N THR A 250 -2.32 -6.90 9.29
CA THR A 250 -1.16 -7.69 9.72
C THR A 250 -0.52 -8.39 8.53
N ILE A 251 0.72 -8.05 8.27
CA ILE A 251 1.53 -8.70 7.23
C ILE A 251 2.46 -9.69 7.92
N GLN A 252 2.18 -10.98 7.74
CA GLN A 252 3.00 -12.09 8.22
C GLN A 252 3.91 -12.57 7.10
N THR A 253 5.20 -12.70 7.37
CA THR A 253 6.18 -13.19 6.39
C THR A 253 6.98 -14.32 7.01
N THR A 254 6.98 -15.49 6.34
CA THR A 254 7.88 -16.60 6.61
C THR A 254 8.88 -16.70 5.46
N ASN A 255 10.16 -16.77 5.76
CA ASN A 255 11.21 -16.90 4.77
C ASN A 255 12.16 -18.04 5.17
N VAL A 256 12.58 -18.84 4.19
CA VAL A 256 13.62 -19.86 4.32
C VAL A 256 14.62 -19.65 3.20
N GLY A 257 15.89 -19.62 3.52
CA GLY A 257 16.92 -19.38 2.52
C GLY A 257 18.30 -19.88 2.93
N PHE A 258 19.21 -19.78 2.01
CA PHE A 258 20.61 -20.04 2.26
C PHE A 258 21.51 -19.06 1.49
N ASP A 259 22.64 -18.74 2.10
CA ASP A 259 23.73 -17.97 1.49
C ASP A 259 24.93 -18.89 1.34
N PHE A 260 25.66 -18.79 0.23
CA PHE A 260 26.85 -19.59 0.00
C PHE A 260 27.97 -18.81 -0.69
N SER A 261 29.20 -19.25 -0.44
CA SER A 261 30.39 -18.84 -1.18
C SER A 261 31.27 -20.04 -1.42
N THR A 262 31.78 -20.21 -2.65
CA THR A 262 32.58 -21.35 -3.08
C THR A 262 33.63 -20.93 -4.12
N LEU A 263 34.51 -21.84 -4.52
CA LEU A 263 35.58 -21.61 -5.50
C LEU A 263 36.53 -20.45 -5.11
N ASN A 264 37.03 -20.50 -3.88
CA ASN A 264 37.84 -19.43 -3.29
C ASN A 264 37.14 -18.06 -3.30
N ASN A 265 35.87 -18.04 -2.92
CA ASN A 265 35.00 -16.86 -2.90
C ASN A 265 34.75 -16.22 -4.28
N ARG A 266 35.00 -16.94 -5.38
CA ARG A 266 34.70 -16.46 -6.73
C ARG A 266 33.22 -16.55 -7.04
N LEU A 267 32.61 -17.68 -6.77
CA LEU A 267 31.15 -17.86 -6.91
C LEU A 267 30.48 -17.70 -5.55
N TYR A 268 29.50 -16.82 -5.49
CA TYR A 268 28.71 -16.58 -4.29
C TYR A 268 27.24 -16.31 -4.66
N GLY A 269 26.35 -16.57 -3.74
CA GLY A 269 24.94 -16.33 -4.00
C GLY A 269 24.05 -16.58 -2.82
N SER A 270 22.78 -16.33 -3.05
CA SER A 270 21.70 -16.62 -2.10
C SER A 270 20.47 -17.16 -2.82
N PHE A 271 19.73 -17.95 -2.10
CA PHE A 271 18.40 -18.42 -2.48
C PHE A 271 17.45 -18.15 -1.33
N ASP A 272 16.28 -17.61 -1.64
CA ASP A 272 15.18 -17.36 -0.71
C ASP A 272 13.89 -17.92 -1.27
N TYR A 273 13.10 -18.54 -0.40
CA TYR A 273 11.70 -18.84 -0.63
C TYR A 273 10.88 -18.22 0.48
N PHE A 274 9.84 -17.45 0.11
CA PHE A 274 9.02 -16.74 1.08
C PHE A 274 7.52 -17.02 0.89
N TRP A 275 6.81 -16.98 2.01
CA TRP A 275 5.36 -16.92 2.10
C TRP A 275 4.98 -15.66 2.85
N LYS A 276 4.10 -14.89 2.29
CA LYS A 276 3.61 -13.65 2.85
C LYS A 276 2.09 -13.66 2.88
N GLU A 277 1.52 -13.48 4.05
CA GLU A 277 0.08 -13.40 4.27
C GLU A 277 -0.26 -11.97 4.71
N ASN A 278 -1.08 -11.26 3.95
CA ASN A 278 -1.65 -10.00 4.39
C ASN A 278 -3.05 -10.27 4.93
N LYS A 279 -3.17 -10.30 6.24
CA LYS A 279 -4.41 -10.58 6.97
C LYS A 279 -5.05 -9.29 7.46
N ASN A 280 -6.35 -9.35 7.67
CA ASN A 280 -7.11 -8.19 8.13
C ASN A 280 -6.98 -6.98 7.20
N MET A 281 -6.84 -7.22 5.89
CA MET A 281 -6.81 -6.14 4.92
C MET A 281 -8.10 -5.33 4.99
N LEU A 282 -7.95 -4.01 4.90
CA LEU A 282 -9.08 -3.10 4.84
C LEU A 282 -9.67 -3.12 3.44
N ILE A 283 -10.84 -3.69 3.32
CA ILE A 283 -11.60 -3.72 2.07
C ILE A 283 -12.94 -3.00 2.24
N PRO A 284 -13.40 -2.25 1.22
CA PRO A 284 -14.73 -1.67 1.24
C PRO A 284 -15.78 -2.79 1.24
N LYS A 285 -16.80 -2.65 2.06
CA LYS A 285 -17.90 -3.58 2.13
C LYS A 285 -19.10 -3.00 1.38
N THR A 286 -19.72 -3.80 0.54
CA THR A 286 -20.93 -3.37 -0.17
C THR A 286 -22.14 -3.55 0.74
N TYR A 287 -22.90 -2.48 0.92
CA TYR A 287 -24.19 -2.50 1.62
C TYR A 287 -25.31 -2.08 0.67
N PRO A 288 -26.55 -2.48 0.95
CA PRO A 288 -27.68 -1.99 0.17
C PRO A 288 -27.77 -0.46 0.17
N SER A 289 -28.03 0.14 -0.98
CA SER A 289 -28.10 1.60 -1.18
C SER A 289 -29.14 2.30 -0.31
N MET A 290 -30.10 1.56 0.23
CA MET A 290 -31.12 2.08 1.14
C MET A 290 -30.57 2.58 2.49
N LEU A 291 -29.30 2.31 2.82
CA LEU A 291 -28.63 2.87 3.99
C LEU A 291 -28.32 4.37 3.84
N GLY A 292 -28.35 4.91 2.62
CA GLY A 292 -28.16 6.33 2.35
C GLY A 292 -26.77 6.89 2.62
N ALA A 293 -25.77 6.03 2.88
CA ALA A 293 -24.38 6.43 3.08
C ALA A 293 -23.43 5.29 2.67
N ASP A 294 -22.20 5.65 2.33
CA ASP A 294 -21.18 4.67 1.99
C ASP A 294 -20.75 3.85 3.20
N ALA A 295 -20.49 2.58 2.96
CA ALA A 295 -20.03 1.65 3.97
C ALA A 295 -18.56 1.91 4.34
N PRO A 296 -18.20 1.80 5.62
CA PRO A 296 -16.79 1.83 6.01
C PRO A 296 -16.07 0.58 5.52
N SER A 297 -14.78 0.72 5.19
CA SER A 297 -13.90 -0.43 5.02
C SER A 297 -13.81 -1.23 6.32
N THR A 298 -13.69 -2.53 6.22
CA THR A 298 -13.56 -3.46 7.36
C THR A 298 -12.29 -4.31 7.22
N ASN A 299 -11.74 -4.77 8.35
CA ASN A 299 -10.59 -5.68 8.38
C ASN A 299 -11.01 -7.12 8.02
N SER A 300 -11.36 -7.37 6.76
CA SER A 300 -11.96 -8.63 6.32
C SER A 300 -11.31 -9.25 5.09
N GLY A 301 -10.26 -8.63 4.54
CA GLY A 301 -9.52 -9.16 3.41
C GLY A 301 -8.32 -10.01 3.82
N HIS A 302 -8.01 -11.02 3.00
CA HIS A 302 -6.84 -11.88 3.16
C HIS A 302 -6.19 -12.15 1.80
N LEU A 303 -4.93 -11.76 1.65
CA LEU A 303 -4.12 -11.97 0.46
C LEU A 303 -2.91 -12.84 0.81
N SER A 304 -2.72 -13.94 0.08
CA SER A 304 -1.55 -14.81 0.18
C SER A 304 -0.60 -14.54 -0.98
N ILE A 305 0.69 -14.48 -0.69
CA ILE A 305 1.75 -14.28 -1.68
C ILE A 305 2.86 -15.30 -1.37
N HIS A 306 3.37 -15.98 -2.38
CA HIS A 306 4.55 -16.81 -2.25
C HIS A 306 5.49 -16.56 -3.42
N GLY A 307 6.76 -16.70 -3.19
CA GLY A 307 7.74 -16.42 -4.24
C GLY A 307 9.12 -16.93 -3.86
N TRP A 308 10.01 -16.81 -4.82
CA TRP A 308 11.40 -17.16 -4.66
C TRP A 308 12.32 -16.11 -5.28
N GLU A 309 13.52 -16.01 -4.74
CA GLU A 309 14.55 -15.08 -5.19
C GLU A 309 15.90 -15.79 -5.26
N ILE A 310 16.62 -15.62 -6.37
CA ILE A 310 17.97 -16.14 -6.59
C ILE A 310 18.89 -14.96 -6.90
N SER A 311 20.00 -14.89 -6.20
CA SER A 311 21.10 -13.96 -6.50
C SER A 311 22.37 -14.77 -6.66
N LEU A 312 23.03 -14.65 -7.82
CA LEU A 312 24.31 -15.29 -8.13
C LEU A 312 25.31 -14.22 -8.51
N GLY A 313 26.50 -14.33 -7.96
CA GLY A 313 27.60 -13.43 -8.26
C GLY A 313 28.87 -14.19 -8.56
N TRP A 314 29.59 -13.76 -9.57
CA TRP A 314 30.92 -14.21 -9.90
C TRP A 314 31.89 -13.04 -9.79
N ARG A 315 33.00 -13.20 -9.11
CA ARG A 315 34.09 -12.23 -9.05
C ARG A 315 35.42 -12.93 -9.23
N ASP A 316 36.29 -12.35 -10.01
CA ASP A 316 37.62 -12.87 -10.23
C ASP A 316 38.62 -11.74 -10.53
N GLN A 317 39.90 -12.06 -10.47
CA GLN A 317 40.99 -11.16 -10.79
C GLN A 317 41.99 -11.87 -11.70
N ILE A 318 42.28 -11.25 -12.83
CA ILE A 318 43.29 -11.70 -13.79
C ILE A 318 44.41 -10.64 -13.81
N LYS A 319 45.51 -10.92 -13.12
CA LYS A 319 46.60 -9.94 -12.89
C LYS A 319 46.03 -8.67 -12.24
N ASP A 320 46.16 -7.51 -12.89
CA ASP A 320 45.68 -6.21 -12.40
C ASP A 320 44.21 -5.91 -12.74
N PHE A 321 43.58 -6.79 -13.52
CA PHE A 321 42.17 -6.62 -13.93
C PHE A 321 41.25 -7.42 -13.02
N SER A 322 40.39 -6.68 -12.25
CA SER A 322 39.35 -7.25 -11.40
C SER A 322 37.99 -7.06 -12.03
N TYR A 323 37.18 -8.09 -12.07
CA TYR A 323 35.82 -8.02 -12.59
C TYR A 323 34.82 -8.76 -11.71
N SER A 324 33.57 -8.31 -11.76
CA SER A 324 32.45 -9.00 -11.11
C SER A 324 31.21 -8.93 -11.97
N VAL A 325 30.45 -10.03 -11.97
CA VAL A 325 29.16 -10.14 -12.64
C VAL A 325 28.14 -10.60 -11.60
N ARG A 326 26.95 -9.98 -11.57
CA ARG A 326 25.87 -10.39 -10.69
C ARG A 326 24.61 -10.63 -11.51
N PHE A 327 23.93 -11.70 -11.22
CA PHE A 327 22.64 -12.07 -11.81
C PHE A 327 21.60 -12.21 -10.69
N ASN A 328 20.43 -11.61 -10.87
CA ASN A 328 19.31 -11.74 -9.96
C ASN A 328 18.07 -12.14 -10.76
N ILE A 329 17.33 -13.10 -10.23
CA ILE A 329 16.03 -13.50 -10.79
C ILE A 329 15.07 -13.81 -9.65
N SER A 330 13.82 -13.43 -9.81
CA SER A 330 12.76 -13.66 -8.82
C SER A 330 11.43 -13.85 -9.51
N ASP A 331 10.54 -14.58 -8.87
CA ASP A 331 9.14 -14.70 -9.26
C ASP A 331 8.26 -14.75 -8.01
N ALA A 332 7.07 -14.14 -8.10
CA ALA A 332 6.11 -14.15 -7.01
C ALA A 332 4.70 -14.26 -7.56
N LYS A 333 3.89 -15.09 -6.91
CA LYS A 333 2.47 -15.28 -7.22
C LYS A 333 1.63 -14.87 -6.02
N ASN A 334 0.52 -14.21 -6.29
CA ASN A 334 -0.43 -13.83 -5.25
C ASN A 334 -1.80 -14.47 -5.51
N LYS A 335 -2.59 -14.59 -4.44
CA LYS A 335 -3.95 -15.14 -4.48
C LYS A 335 -4.79 -14.45 -3.41
N VAL A 336 -5.97 -13.96 -3.80
CA VAL A 336 -6.99 -13.52 -2.85
C VAL A 336 -7.57 -14.75 -2.16
N VAL A 337 -7.36 -14.88 -0.84
CA VAL A 337 -7.77 -16.06 -0.07
C VAL A 337 -9.17 -15.87 0.48
N ASP A 338 -9.46 -14.68 1.00
CA ASP A 338 -10.76 -14.35 1.54
C ASP A 338 -11.09 -12.89 1.29
N ARG A 339 -12.38 -12.65 1.05
CA ARG A 339 -12.95 -11.34 0.84
C ARG A 339 -14.42 -11.39 1.31
N VAL A 340 -14.70 -10.74 2.41
CA VAL A 340 -16.08 -10.63 2.90
C VAL A 340 -16.83 -9.62 2.05
N GLY A 341 -17.62 -10.09 1.10
CA GLY A 341 -18.41 -9.27 0.19
C GLY A 341 -18.82 -10.07 -1.04
N SER A 342 -19.61 -9.45 -1.89
CA SER A 342 -20.09 -10.07 -3.12
C SER A 342 -18.92 -10.49 -4.03
N ASN A 343 -18.92 -11.73 -4.46
CA ASN A 343 -18.05 -12.27 -5.52
C ASN A 343 -18.50 -11.81 -6.92
N LEU A 344 -19.34 -10.79 -7.00
CA LEU A 344 -19.82 -10.27 -8.28
C LEU A 344 -18.67 -9.60 -9.01
N ILE A 345 -18.22 -10.24 -10.07
CA ILE A 345 -17.34 -9.63 -11.06
C ILE A 345 -18.25 -8.86 -12.00
N GLN A 346 -18.05 -7.55 -12.04
CA GLN A 346 -18.59 -6.73 -13.13
C GLN A 346 -17.47 -6.58 -14.17
N LEU A 347 -17.81 -6.82 -15.44
CA LEU A 347 -16.93 -6.54 -16.56
C LEU A 347 -16.38 -5.11 -16.46
N GLY A 348 -15.05 -4.99 -16.48
CA GLY A 348 -14.38 -3.70 -16.35
C GLY A 348 -14.18 -3.18 -14.93
N ASN A 349 -14.59 -3.90 -13.88
CA ASN A 349 -14.30 -3.57 -12.50
C ASN A 349 -13.07 -4.33 -11.99
N ASN A 350 -12.20 -3.63 -11.26
CA ASN A 350 -10.99 -4.19 -10.64
C ASN A 350 -11.29 -5.06 -9.39
N GLU A 351 -12.47 -5.63 -9.31
CA GLU A 351 -12.84 -6.50 -8.22
C GLU A 351 -12.37 -7.93 -8.49
N THR A 352 -11.37 -8.35 -7.74
CA THR A 352 -10.82 -9.70 -7.87
C THR A 352 -11.57 -10.67 -6.98
N PRO A 353 -12.15 -11.77 -7.51
CA PRO A 353 -12.80 -12.79 -6.69
C PRO A 353 -11.79 -13.60 -5.90
N THR A 354 -12.29 -14.30 -4.88
CA THR A 354 -11.53 -15.28 -4.11
C THR A 354 -10.99 -16.38 -5.04
N GLY A 355 -9.75 -16.76 -4.84
CA GLY A 355 -9.08 -17.79 -5.63
C GLY A 355 -8.18 -17.27 -6.76
N TYR A 356 -8.32 -16.02 -7.15
CA TYR A 356 -7.55 -15.41 -8.26
C TYR A 356 -6.44 -14.46 -7.78
N PRO A 357 -5.44 -14.18 -8.61
CA PRO A 357 -4.47 -13.12 -8.34
C PRO A 357 -5.13 -11.75 -8.26
N LEU A 358 -4.66 -10.90 -7.36
CA LEU A 358 -5.18 -9.54 -7.22
C LEU A 358 -5.03 -8.76 -8.52
N ASN A 359 -6.09 -8.04 -8.91
CA ASN A 359 -6.20 -7.29 -10.16
C ASN A 359 -6.17 -8.19 -11.43
N SER A 360 -6.67 -9.41 -11.34
CA SER A 360 -6.89 -10.24 -12.53
C SER A 360 -7.86 -9.59 -13.49
N TYR A 361 -7.55 -9.64 -14.78
CA TYR A 361 -8.46 -9.19 -15.83
C TYR A 361 -9.43 -10.31 -16.16
N PHE A 362 -10.70 -9.97 -16.21
CA PHE A 362 -11.76 -10.86 -16.64
C PHE A 362 -12.36 -10.34 -17.93
N GLY A 363 -12.58 -11.21 -18.88
CA GLY A 363 -13.16 -10.89 -20.18
C GLY A 363 -13.63 -12.14 -20.86
N TYR A 364 -14.39 -11.96 -21.92
CA TYR A 364 -14.83 -13.06 -22.76
C TYR A 364 -13.70 -13.50 -23.70
N GLU A 365 -13.55 -14.81 -23.91
CA GLU A 365 -12.62 -15.35 -24.91
C GLU A 365 -13.20 -15.20 -26.31
N PHE A 366 -12.52 -14.50 -27.18
CA PHE A 366 -12.94 -14.23 -28.55
C PHE A 366 -12.91 -15.52 -29.39
N ASP A 367 -14.00 -15.83 -30.10
CA ASP A 367 -14.16 -17.02 -30.96
C ASP A 367 -14.17 -16.68 -32.46
N GLY A 368 -14.43 -15.42 -32.83
CA GLY A 368 -14.51 -14.99 -34.21
C GLY A 368 -15.48 -13.83 -34.44
N ILE A 369 -15.75 -13.53 -35.70
CA ILE A 369 -16.75 -12.55 -36.13
C ILE A 369 -17.79 -13.26 -36.95
N ILE A 370 -19.07 -13.04 -36.67
CA ILE A 370 -20.21 -13.60 -37.40
C ILE A 370 -20.17 -13.13 -38.87
N GLN A 371 -20.00 -14.06 -39.82
CA GLN A 371 -19.82 -13.73 -41.24
C GLN A 371 -21.12 -13.71 -42.04
N ASN A 372 -22.15 -14.46 -41.60
CA ASN A 372 -23.44 -14.60 -42.31
C ASN A 372 -24.56 -15.02 -41.33
N GLU A 373 -25.80 -14.97 -41.85
CA GLU A 373 -26.99 -15.32 -41.07
C GLU A 373 -27.01 -16.79 -40.60
N GLN A 374 -26.45 -17.72 -41.36
CA GLN A 374 -26.39 -19.14 -40.97
C GLN A 374 -25.45 -19.31 -39.78
N GLU A 375 -24.35 -18.63 -39.74
CA GLU A 375 -23.40 -18.63 -38.63
C GLU A 375 -24.00 -17.94 -37.38
N LEU A 376 -24.73 -16.85 -37.57
CA LEU A 376 -25.47 -16.17 -36.50
C LEU A 376 -26.45 -17.12 -35.79
N GLU A 377 -27.28 -17.81 -36.58
CA GLU A 377 -28.28 -18.77 -36.04
C GLU A 377 -27.58 -19.98 -35.39
N ALA A 378 -26.50 -20.49 -36.00
CA ALA A 378 -25.69 -21.55 -35.41
C ALA A 378 -25.04 -21.13 -34.10
N TYR A 379 -24.57 -19.88 -34.01
CA TYR A 379 -24.00 -19.32 -32.78
C TYR A 379 -25.03 -19.14 -31.69
N LYS A 380 -26.20 -18.53 -32.00
CA LYS A 380 -27.31 -18.35 -31.08
C LYS A 380 -27.83 -19.68 -30.53
N SER A 381 -27.86 -20.73 -31.34
CA SER A 381 -28.36 -22.06 -30.95
C SER A 381 -27.49 -22.78 -29.90
N ARG A 382 -26.26 -22.30 -29.66
CA ARG A 382 -25.37 -22.83 -28.63
C ARG A 382 -25.77 -22.41 -27.22
N PHE A 383 -26.60 -21.36 -27.12
CA PHE A 383 -26.93 -20.72 -25.84
C PHE A 383 -28.38 -20.91 -25.47
N SER A 384 -28.66 -20.93 -24.19
CA SER A 384 -30.00 -20.91 -23.62
C SER A 384 -30.68 -19.54 -23.84
N GLU A 385 -32.00 -19.49 -23.71
CA GLU A 385 -32.76 -18.24 -23.80
C GLU A 385 -32.19 -17.20 -22.79
N GLY A 386 -31.78 -16.04 -23.30
CA GLY A 386 -31.15 -15.01 -22.48
C GLY A 386 -29.67 -15.27 -22.13
N GLY A 387 -29.05 -16.34 -22.63
CA GLY A 387 -27.66 -16.68 -22.36
C GLY A 387 -26.62 -15.82 -23.10
N ILE A 388 -27.06 -15.06 -24.12
CA ILE A 388 -26.25 -14.10 -24.85
C ILE A 388 -27.02 -12.78 -25.03
N PRO A 389 -26.34 -11.65 -25.34
CA PRO A 389 -26.99 -10.39 -25.69
C PRO A 389 -27.98 -10.58 -26.83
N GLY A 390 -29.22 -10.04 -26.71
CA GLY A 390 -30.32 -10.29 -27.64
C GLY A 390 -30.16 -9.72 -29.05
N ASP A 391 -29.36 -8.69 -29.23
CA ASP A 391 -29.30 -7.88 -30.46
C ASP A 391 -28.07 -8.19 -31.33
N LEU A 392 -27.63 -9.45 -31.39
CA LEU A 392 -26.50 -9.86 -32.22
C LEU A 392 -26.89 -9.90 -33.69
N SER A 393 -25.99 -9.41 -34.54
CA SER A 393 -26.09 -9.32 -36.00
C SER A 393 -24.81 -9.79 -36.72
N VAL A 394 -24.91 -10.00 -38.03
CA VAL A 394 -23.74 -10.28 -38.86
C VAL A 394 -22.74 -9.13 -38.73
N GLY A 395 -21.48 -9.47 -38.44
CA GLY A 395 -20.41 -8.52 -38.16
C GLY A 395 -20.06 -8.38 -36.68
N ASP A 396 -20.87 -8.91 -35.76
CA ASP A 396 -20.59 -8.89 -34.33
C ASP A 396 -19.58 -9.98 -33.92
N ALA A 397 -18.93 -9.77 -32.77
CA ALA A 397 -17.99 -10.70 -32.22
C ALA A 397 -18.68 -11.91 -31.57
N MET A 398 -18.17 -13.09 -31.82
CA MET A 398 -18.49 -14.32 -31.10
C MET A 398 -17.56 -14.53 -29.93
N TYR A 399 -18.09 -15.04 -28.84
CA TYR A 399 -17.34 -15.40 -27.65
C TYR A 399 -17.60 -16.87 -27.28
N LYS A 400 -16.60 -17.50 -26.68
CA LYS A 400 -16.71 -18.90 -26.24
C LYS A 400 -17.51 -19.01 -24.97
N ASP A 401 -18.37 -19.99 -24.91
CA ASP A 401 -18.93 -20.53 -23.67
C ASP A 401 -17.88 -21.53 -23.12
N LEU A 402 -17.16 -21.13 -22.07
CA LEU A 402 -16.01 -21.89 -21.57
C LEU A 402 -16.40 -23.06 -20.67
N ASP A 403 -17.55 -22.98 -19.98
CA ASP A 403 -18.05 -24.01 -19.08
C ASP A 403 -19.18 -24.85 -19.66
N GLY A 404 -19.69 -24.46 -20.83
CA GLY A 404 -20.73 -25.20 -21.55
C GLY A 404 -22.11 -25.12 -20.92
N ASP A 405 -22.40 -24.10 -20.13
CA ASP A 405 -23.68 -23.92 -19.45
C ASP A 405 -24.75 -23.25 -20.35
N GLY A 406 -24.34 -22.84 -21.53
CA GLY A 406 -25.21 -22.17 -22.48
C GLY A 406 -25.43 -20.69 -22.18
N LYS A 407 -24.51 -20.03 -21.45
CA LYS A 407 -24.57 -18.61 -21.15
C LYS A 407 -23.19 -17.97 -21.24
N LEU A 408 -23.14 -16.74 -21.71
CA LEU A 408 -21.94 -15.91 -21.62
C LEU A 408 -21.95 -15.16 -20.29
N SER A 409 -21.24 -15.69 -19.31
CA SER A 409 -21.03 -15.06 -18.02
C SER A 409 -19.54 -14.89 -17.75
N VAL A 410 -19.17 -13.93 -16.91
CA VAL A 410 -17.76 -13.65 -16.56
C VAL A 410 -17.21 -14.70 -15.58
N LEU A 411 -18.09 -15.25 -14.78
CA LEU A 411 -17.92 -16.45 -13.97
C LEU A 411 -19.20 -17.24 -14.15
N GLY A 412 -19.12 -18.51 -14.50
CA GLY A 412 -20.30 -19.36 -14.58
C GLY A 412 -21.22 -19.18 -13.38
N ASP A 413 -22.51 -19.47 -13.52
CA ASP A 413 -23.60 -19.20 -12.56
C ASP A 413 -23.35 -19.71 -11.12
N GLY A 414 -22.33 -19.16 -10.46
CA GLY A 414 -21.94 -19.50 -9.09
C GLY A 414 -21.03 -20.72 -8.96
N LYS A 415 -20.48 -21.24 -10.04
CA LYS A 415 -19.41 -22.24 -10.01
C LYS A 415 -18.05 -21.55 -10.13
N GLU A 416 -17.15 -21.82 -9.22
CA GLU A 416 -15.77 -21.37 -9.28
C GLU A 416 -15.11 -21.87 -10.58
N GLY A 417 -14.66 -20.96 -11.42
CA GLY A 417 -13.68 -21.23 -12.44
C GLY A 417 -14.18 -21.74 -13.78
N SER A 418 -15.01 -20.97 -14.46
CA SER A 418 -15.23 -21.12 -15.90
C SER A 418 -14.45 -20.07 -16.68
#